data_8a6a5e6e6bffedd3948f3b7103b6472f
#
_entry.id   8a6a5e6e6bffedd3948f3b7103b6472f
#
_cell.length_a   1.000
_cell.length_b   1.000
_cell.length_c   1.000
_cell.angle_alpha   90.00
_cell.angle_beta   90.00
_cell.angle_gamma   90.00
#
_symmetry.space_group_name_H-M   'P 1'
#
loop_
_entity.id
_entity.type
_entity.pdbx_description
1 polymer ?
#
loop_
_entity_poly.entity_id
_entity_poly.type
_entity_poly.pdbx_seq_one_letter_code
_entity_poly.pdbx_strand_id
1 'polypeptide(L)'
;MSKSYSYLFSGTKGSITHDKSVIEKVSRGKLKAWAKDKMASLTGKAKSSFNTACIVYDESTGKCYYGRNGGYKENGYTKNPLLFGDDTHDGILPKSPLNKFPVGNCAEVDAVNKALNAGAKLKDLHLTTIHVTKRAFGEYKASCENCKYTFKGRVKENYSGWVDN
;
A
#
# COMPACT_ATOMS: atom_id res chain seq x y z
N MET A 1 11.30 -12.69 -14.61
CA MET A 1 10.40 -12.38 -13.51
C MET A 1 10.23 -10.87 -13.37
N SER A 2 8.99 -10.42 -13.22
CA SER A 2 8.74 -9.03 -12.94
C SER A 2 9.22 -8.69 -11.52
N LYS A 3 9.76 -7.50 -11.36
CA LYS A 3 10.15 -7.01 -10.04
C LYS A 3 8.89 -6.70 -9.22
N SER A 4 8.90 -7.00 -7.93
CA SER A 4 7.81 -6.66 -7.01
C SER A 4 7.86 -5.19 -6.58
N TYR A 5 8.84 -4.44 -7.05
CA TYR A 5 9.04 -3.03 -6.70
C TYR A 5 9.52 -2.22 -7.90
N SER A 6 9.40 -0.90 -7.80
CA SER A 6 10.06 0.05 -8.69
C SER A 6 10.83 1.06 -7.86
N TYR A 7 11.70 1.85 -8.50
CA TYR A 7 12.33 2.98 -7.82
C TYR A 7 11.47 4.23 -8.01
N LEU A 8 11.47 5.11 -7.01
CA LEU A 8 10.71 6.36 -7.10
C LEU A 8 11.17 7.19 -8.29
N PHE A 9 12.49 7.23 -8.52
CA PHE A 9 13.06 7.92 -9.68
C PHE A 9 13.53 6.89 -10.70
N SER A 10 12.90 6.89 -11.89
CA SER A 10 13.23 5.97 -12.97
C SER A 10 14.68 6.19 -13.45
N GLY A 11 15.39 5.08 -13.70
CA GLY A 11 16.74 5.12 -14.26
C GLY A 11 17.83 5.52 -13.26
N THR A 12 17.48 5.90 -12.03
CA THR A 12 18.46 6.33 -11.02
C THR A 12 18.41 5.38 -9.85
N LYS A 13 19.00 4.21 -10.03
CA LYS A 13 19.04 3.16 -9.00
C LYS A 13 19.64 3.70 -7.72
N GLY A 14 18.95 3.50 -6.61
CA GLY A 14 19.41 3.90 -5.29
C GLY A 14 19.25 5.38 -4.98
N SER A 15 18.63 6.16 -5.87
CA SER A 15 18.33 7.55 -5.59
C SER A 15 17.26 7.66 -4.52
N ILE A 16 17.54 8.48 -3.51
CA ILE A 16 16.67 8.65 -2.34
C ILE A 16 16.34 10.12 -2.16
N THR A 17 15.10 10.42 -1.80
CA THR A 17 14.70 11.76 -1.37
C THR A 17 13.98 11.68 -0.05
N HIS A 18 14.12 12.72 0.76
CA HIS A 18 13.37 12.92 1.99
C HIS A 18 12.43 14.14 1.87
N ASP A 19 12.36 14.76 0.71
CA ASP A 19 11.48 15.89 0.44
C ASP A 19 10.05 15.39 0.29
N LYS A 20 9.21 15.71 1.28
CA LYS A 20 7.82 15.22 1.35
C LYS A 20 6.99 15.63 0.14
N SER A 21 7.16 16.84 -0.37
CA SER A 21 6.38 17.31 -1.53
C SER A 21 6.74 16.54 -2.80
N VAL A 22 8.01 16.20 -2.97
CA VAL A 22 8.48 15.38 -4.09
C VAL A 22 7.97 13.96 -3.95
N ILE A 23 8.08 13.37 -2.77
CA ILE A 23 7.61 11.99 -2.50
C ILE A 23 6.13 11.89 -2.82
N GLU A 24 5.33 12.81 -2.30
CA GLU A 24 3.87 12.82 -2.52
C GLU A 24 3.52 12.90 -4.01
N LYS A 25 4.08 13.88 -4.72
CA LYS A 25 3.77 14.14 -6.12
C LYS A 25 4.18 12.97 -7.02
N VAL A 26 5.42 12.50 -6.88
CA VAL A 26 5.95 11.42 -7.72
C VAL A 26 5.25 10.10 -7.41
N SER A 27 5.02 9.82 -6.13
CA SER A 27 4.30 8.61 -5.71
C SER A 27 2.89 8.56 -6.31
N ARG A 28 2.15 9.65 -6.22
CA ARG A 28 0.78 9.70 -6.76
C ARG A 28 0.76 9.46 -8.27
N GLY A 29 1.70 10.05 -9.01
CA GLY A 29 1.80 9.85 -10.46
C GLY A 29 2.10 8.41 -10.83
N LYS A 30 3.06 7.79 -10.14
CA LYS A 30 3.39 6.38 -10.35
C LYS A 30 2.24 5.46 -9.98
N LEU A 31 1.54 5.76 -8.89
CA LEU A 31 0.40 4.97 -8.45
C LEU A 31 -0.74 4.98 -9.47
N LYS A 32 -1.03 6.16 -10.06
CA LYS A 32 -2.05 6.26 -11.11
C LYS A 32 -1.70 5.38 -12.31
N ALA A 33 -0.45 5.40 -12.76
CA ALA A 33 0.01 4.57 -13.87
C ALA A 33 -0.10 3.08 -13.54
N TRP A 34 0.36 2.69 -12.35
CA TRP A 34 0.27 1.31 -11.90
C TRP A 34 -1.18 0.83 -11.83
N ALA A 35 -2.08 1.68 -11.30
CA ALA A 35 -3.49 1.32 -11.14
C ALA A 35 -4.17 1.08 -12.49
N LYS A 36 -3.86 1.88 -13.51
CA LYS A 36 -4.37 1.67 -14.86
C LYS A 36 -3.93 0.34 -15.44
N ASP A 37 -2.63 0.03 -15.32
CA ASP A 37 -2.06 -1.23 -15.80
C ASP A 37 -2.66 -2.42 -15.05
N LYS A 38 -2.80 -2.30 -13.74
CA LYS A 38 -3.38 -3.37 -12.91
C LYS A 38 -4.83 -3.62 -13.27
N MET A 39 -5.62 -2.56 -13.44
CA MET A 39 -7.03 -2.68 -13.86
C MET A 39 -7.15 -3.42 -15.18
N ALA A 40 -6.27 -3.12 -16.13
CA ALA A 40 -6.25 -3.79 -17.43
C ALA A 40 -5.88 -5.27 -17.32
N SER A 41 -5.08 -5.65 -16.33
CA SER A 41 -4.61 -7.02 -16.15
C SER A 41 -5.58 -7.91 -15.37
N LEU A 42 -6.47 -7.32 -14.58
CA LEU A 42 -7.43 -8.07 -13.77
C LEU A 42 -8.65 -8.50 -14.58
N THR A 43 -9.25 -9.61 -14.18
CA THR A 43 -10.46 -10.16 -14.80
C THR A 43 -11.46 -10.56 -13.72
N GLY A 44 -12.72 -10.76 -14.13
CA GLY A 44 -13.78 -11.27 -13.27
C GLY A 44 -14.00 -10.43 -12.02
N LYS A 45 -14.20 -11.11 -10.90
CA LYS A 45 -14.51 -10.47 -9.63
C LYS A 45 -13.35 -9.61 -9.10
N ALA A 46 -12.12 -10.02 -9.35
CA ALA A 46 -10.95 -9.23 -8.96
C ALA A 46 -10.98 -7.86 -9.63
N LYS A 47 -11.34 -7.80 -10.91
CA LYS A 47 -11.46 -6.54 -11.64
C LYS A 47 -12.64 -5.70 -11.14
N SER A 48 -13.81 -6.32 -10.98
CA SER A 48 -15.01 -5.59 -10.57
C SER A 48 -14.94 -5.05 -9.15
N SER A 49 -14.17 -5.68 -8.27
CA SER A 49 -14.02 -5.26 -6.88
C SER A 49 -12.82 -4.34 -6.64
N PHE A 50 -11.95 -4.14 -7.64
CA PHE A 50 -10.79 -3.26 -7.51
C PHE A 50 -11.24 -1.80 -7.49
N ASN A 51 -11.11 -1.16 -6.33
CA ASN A 51 -11.55 0.23 -6.14
C ASN A 51 -10.53 1.12 -5.42
N THR A 52 -9.44 0.54 -4.93
CA THR A 52 -8.45 1.26 -4.13
C THR A 52 -7.05 0.75 -4.43
N ALA A 53 -6.12 1.66 -4.64
CA ALA A 53 -4.70 1.33 -4.85
C ALA A 53 -3.84 2.14 -3.88
N CYS A 54 -2.72 1.55 -3.45
CA CYS A 54 -1.77 2.19 -2.56
C CYS A 54 -0.35 2.02 -3.10
N ILE A 55 0.45 3.05 -2.96
CA ILE A 55 1.90 3.00 -3.16
C ILE A 55 2.57 3.27 -1.82
N VAL A 56 3.63 2.51 -1.55
CA VAL A 56 4.47 2.67 -0.37
C VAL A 56 5.89 3.00 -0.86
N TYR A 57 6.42 4.14 -0.44
CA TYR A 57 7.80 4.52 -0.70
C TYR A 57 8.64 4.24 0.54
N ASP A 58 9.73 3.49 0.36
CA ASP A 58 10.71 3.22 1.40
C ASP A 58 11.86 4.23 1.24
N GLU A 59 11.91 5.22 2.13
CA GLU A 59 12.92 6.26 2.04
C GLU A 59 14.35 5.78 2.32
N SER A 60 14.51 4.57 2.87
CA SER A 60 15.84 4.02 3.12
C SER A 60 16.49 3.42 1.87
N THR A 61 15.69 3.07 0.86
CA THR A 61 16.18 2.40 -0.35
C THR A 61 15.79 3.12 -1.64
N GLY A 62 14.79 4.01 -1.59
CA GLY A 62 14.22 4.63 -2.78
C GLY A 62 13.23 3.75 -3.53
N LYS A 63 12.91 2.56 -3.02
CA LYS A 63 12.01 1.60 -3.66
C LYS A 63 10.55 1.90 -3.33
N CYS A 64 9.69 1.59 -4.29
CA CYS A 64 8.23 1.70 -4.15
C CYS A 64 7.58 0.34 -4.31
N TYR A 65 6.53 0.11 -3.53
CA TYR A 65 5.75 -1.12 -3.55
C TYR A 65 4.29 -0.75 -3.75
N TYR A 66 3.54 -1.59 -4.47
CA TYR A 66 2.17 -1.29 -4.84
C TYR A 66 1.22 -2.32 -4.29
N GLY A 67 0.03 -1.88 -3.93
CA GLY A 67 -1.00 -2.77 -3.41
C GLY A 67 -2.39 -2.37 -3.91
N ARG A 68 -3.31 -3.35 -3.85
CA ARG A 68 -4.71 -3.15 -4.17
C ARG A 68 -5.59 -3.72 -3.07
N ASN A 69 -6.80 -3.24 -2.98
CA ASN A 69 -7.75 -3.90 -2.08
C ASN A 69 -7.97 -5.33 -2.56
N GLY A 70 -8.02 -6.27 -1.62
CA GLY A 70 -8.15 -7.69 -1.91
C GLY A 70 -6.89 -8.37 -2.43
N GLY A 71 -5.74 -7.68 -2.43
CA GLY A 71 -4.49 -8.26 -2.93
C GLY A 71 -4.04 -9.50 -2.18
N TYR A 72 -4.42 -9.64 -0.91
CA TYR A 72 -4.05 -10.79 -0.09
C TYR A 72 -4.65 -12.11 -0.61
N LYS A 73 -5.62 -12.04 -1.51
CA LYS A 73 -6.24 -13.22 -2.13
C LYS A 73 -5.48 -13.76 -3.34
N GLU A 74 -4.46 -13.06 -3.79
CA GLU A 74 -3.67 -13.50 -4.94
C GLU A 74 -2.88 -14.78 -4.61
N ASN A 75 -2.73 -15.65 -5.62
CA ASN A 75 -1.94 -16.87 -5.49
C ASN A 75 -0.49 -16.54 -5.13
N GLY A 76 0.07 -17.31 -4.21
CA GLY A 76 1.46 -17.11 -3.79
C GLY A 76 1.67 -15.93 -2.86
N TYR A 77 0.60 -15.33 -2.35
CA TYR A 77 0.70 -14.22 -1.40
C TYR A 77 1.37 -14.70 -0.10
N THR A 78 2.45 -14.04 0.29
CA THR A 78 3.16 -14.34 1.52
C THR A 78 2.82 -13.28 2.56
N LYS A 79 2.16 -13.69 3.64
CA LYS A 79 1.79 -12.81 4.75
C LYS A 79 3.00 -12.54 5.62
N ASN A 80 3.33 -11.26 5.82
CA ASN A 80 4.42 -10.88 6.70
C ASN A 80 3.99 -11.03 8.16
N PRO A 81 4.78 -11.72 9.00
CA PRO A 81 4.40 -11.96 10.40
C PRO A 81 4.22 -10.69 11.24
N LEU A 82 4.92 -9.61 10.92
CA LEU A 82 4.73 -8.35 11.62
C LEU A 82 3.30 -7.84 11.50
N LEU A 83 2.68 -8.00 10.32
CA LEU A 83 1.31 -7.58 10.08
C LEU A 83 0.30 -8.62 10.58
N PHE A 84 0.47 -9.86 10.15
CA PHE A 84 -0.54 -10.92 10.31
C PHE A 84 -0.30 -11.80 11.53
N GLY A 85 0.86 -11.72 12.14
CA GLY A 85 1.25 -12.61 13.22
C GLY A 85 1.70 -13.99 12.73
N ASP A 86 2.14 -14.81 13.66
CA ASP A 86 2.50 -16.21 13.44
C ASP A 86 2.21 -17.00 14.72
N ASP A 87 2.73 -18.24 14.83
CA ASP A 87 2.48 -19.11 15.98
C ASP A 87 3.10 -18.59 17.28
N THR A 88 4.03 -17.64 17.19
CA THR A 88 4.78 -17.15 18.35
C THR A 88 4.31 -15.81 18.85
N HIS A 89 3.69 -14.99 18.03
CA HIS A 89 3.20 -13.65 18.41
C HIS A 89 2.10 -13.17 17.48
N ASP A 90 1.32 -12.24 18.00
CA ASP A 90 0.30 -11.54 17.22
C ASP A 90 0.94 -10.51 16.29
N GLY A 91 0.30 -10.29 15.12
CA GLY A 91 0.66 -9.17 14.27
C GLY A 91 0.03 -7.87 14.74
N ILE A 92 0.34 -6.78 14.03
CA ILE A 92 -0.18 -5.45 14.37
C ILE A 92 -1.55 -5.15 13.77
N LEU A 93 -2.04 -5.97 12.85
CA LEU A 93 -3.40 -5.84 12.32
C LEU A 93 -4.43 -6.04 13.44
N PRO A 94 -5.61 -5.42 13.37
CA PRO A 94 -6.67 -5.67 14.36
C PRO A 94 -7.04 -7.15 14.38
N LYS A 95 -7.37 -7.68 15.55
CA LYS A 95 -7.80 -9.08 15.68
C LYS A 95 -9.17 -9.32 15.06
N SER A 96 -9.99 -8.28 15.01
CA SER A 96 -11.29 -8.31 14.36
C SER A 96 -11.53 -7.01 13.62
N PRO A 97 -12.37 -7.00 12.57
CA PRO A 97 -12.59 -5.79 11.79
C PRO A 97 -13.18 -4.65 12.64
N LEU A 98 -12.66 -3.44 12.40
CA LEU A 98 -13.15 -2.21 13.01
C LEU A 98 -14.22 -1.54 12.13
N ASN A 99 -14.49 -2.12 10.96
CA ASN A 99 -15.50 -1.68 10.01
C ASN A 99 -16.07 -2.89 9.27
N LYS A 100 -16.84 -2.67 8.22
CA LYS A 100 -17.48 -3.74 7.44
C LYS A 100 -16.51 -4.54 6.56
N PHE A 101 -15.27 -4.13 6.44
CA PHE A 101 -14.30 -4.79 5.57
C PHE A 101 -13.48 -5.82 6.36
N PRO A 102 -13.10 -6.95 5.73
CA PRO A 102 -12.23 -7.93 6.38
C PRO A 102 -10.87 -7.32 6.74
N VAL A 103 -10.29 -7.78 7.85
CA VAL A 103 -8.94 -7.40 8.24
C VAL A 103 -7.96 -7.88 7.16
N GLY A 104 -7.04 -7.00 6.77
CA GLY A 104 -6.05 -7.31 5.74
C GLY A 104 -6.49 -7.04 4.32
N ASN A 105 -7.75 -6.62 4.12
CA ASN A 105 -8.30 -6.37 2.78
C ASN A 105 -7.82 -5.08 2.13
N CYS A 106 -7.34 -4.12 2.91
CA CYS A 106 -7.02 -2.79 2.42
C CYS A 106 -5.80 -2.77 1.50
N ALA A 107 -5.79 -1.87 0.54
CA ALA A 107 -4.67 -1.69 -0.39
C ALA A 107 -3.37 -1.35 0.35
N GLU A 108 -3.46 -0.60 1.43
CA GLU A 108 -2.30 -0.23 2.26
C GLU A 108 -1.63 -1.47 2.85
N VAL A 109 -2.44 -2.43 3.33
CA VAL A 109 -1.91 -3.67 3.88
C VAL A 109 -1.13 -4.44 2.82
N ASP A 110 -1.68 -4.55 1.61
CA ASP A 110 -1.02 -5.24 0.49
C ASP A 110 0.33 -4.59 0.15
N ALA A 111 0.36 -3.27 -0.02
CA ALA A 111 1.59 -2.54 -0.34
C ALA A 111 2.63 -2.64 0.78
N VAL A 112 2.21 -2.42 2.04
CA VAL A 112 3.11 -2.50 3.20
C VAL A 112 3.64 -3.93 3.38
N ASN A 113 2.80 -4.93 3.18
CA ASN A 113 3.20 -6.33 3.28
C ASN A 113 4.36 -6.64 2.32
N LYS A 114 4.26 -6.18 1.07
CA LYS A 114 5.33 -6.35 0.07
C LYS A 114 6.61 -5.64 0.50
N ALA A 115 6.51 -4.43 1.01
CA ALA A 115 7.66 -3.68 1.50
C ALA A 115 8.35 -4.39 2.65
N LEU A 116 7.58 -4.87 3.64
CA LEU A 116 8.12 -5.59 4.80
C LEU A 116 8.77 -6.92 4.38
N ASN A 117 8.15 -7.65 3.44
CA ASN A 117 8.74 -8.88 2.91
C ASN A 117 10.07 -8.64 2.20
N ALA A 118 10.28 -7.43 1.70
CA ALA A 118 11.54 -7.02 1.06
C ALA A 118 12.56 -6.45 2.05
N GLY A 119 12.23 -6.43 3.34
CA GLY A 119 13.15 -5.97 4.39
C GLY A 119 12.96 -4.53 4.85
N ALA A 120 11.96 -3.82 4.34
CA ALA A 120 11.69 -2.46 4.76
C ALA A 120 11.21 -2.40 6.21
N LYS A 121 11.37 -1.22 6.83
CA LYS A 121 10.89 -0.94 8.19
C LYS A 121 9.73 0.04 8.13
N LEU A 122 8.70 -0.18 8.95
CA LEU A 122 7.51 0.68 8.98
C LEU A 122 7.87 2.17 9.12
N LYS A 123 8.80 2.50 9.98
CA LYS A 123 9.21 3.89 10.27
C LYS A 123 9.76 4.65 9.06
N ASP A 124 10.15 3.95 8.00
CA ASP A 124 10.73 4.54 6.78
C ASP A 124 9.71 4.64 5.64
N LEU A 125 8.48 4.23 5.87
CA LEU A 125 7.47 4.11 4.82
C LEU A 125 6.58 5.34 4.70
N HIS A 126 6.37 5.77 3.46
CA HIS A 126 5.43 6.83 3.08
C HIS A 126 4.31 6.21 2.28
N LEU A 127 3.08 6.37 2.74
CA LEU A 127 1.90 5.79 2.11
C LEU A 127 1.13 6.83 1.30
N THR A 128 0.63 6.42 0.14
CA THR A 128 -0.31 7.22 -0.66
C THR A 128 -1.37 6.28 -1.19
N THR A 129 -2.63 6.60 -0.97
CA THR A 129 -3.77 5.77 -1.37
C THR A 129 -4.72 6.59 -2.21
N ILE A 130 -5.21 6.02 -3.31
CA ILE A 130 -6.12 6.67 -4.24
C ILE A 130 -7.34 5.81 -4.52
N HIS A 131 -8.42 6.48 -4.92
CA HIS A 131 -9.56 5.82 -5.55
C HIS A 131 -9.19 5.41 -6.98
N VAL A 132 -9.65 4.23 -7.40
CA VAL A 132 -9.48 3.77 -8.80
C VAL A 132 -10.82 3.58 -9.51
N THR A 133 -11.91 4.00 -8.92
CA THR A 133 -13.21 4.00 -9.56
C THR A 133 -13.27 5.10 -10.64
N LYS A 134 -14.11 4.93 -11.67
CA LYS A 134 -14.22 5.92 -12.74
C LYS A 134 -14.56 7.33 -12.22
N ARG A 135 -15.41 7.40 -11.20
CA ARG A 135 -15.90 8.69 -10.67
C ARG A 135 -14.83 9.48 -9.92
N ALA A 136 -13.88 8.79 -9.32
CA ALA A 136 -12.91 9.42 -8.42
C ALA A 136 -11.46 9.01 -8.72
N PHE A 137 -11.18 8.46 -9.89
CA PHE A 137 -9.86 7.93 -10.22
C PHE A 137 -8.75 8.95 -9.94
N GLY A 138 -7.79 8.52 -9.11
CA GLY A 138 -6.63 9.33 -8.78
C GLY A 138 -6.82 10.28 -7.61
N GLU A 139 -8.05 10.44 -7.10
CA GLU A 139 -8.28 11.25 -5.91
C GLU A 139 -7.77 10.53 -4.68
N TYR A 140 -7.25 11.26 -3.70
CA TYR A 140 -6.80 10.67 -2.45
C TYR A 140 -7.95 10.01 -1.71
N LYS A 141 -7.66 8.84 -1.17
CA LYS A 141 -8.60 8.09 -0.34
C LYS A 141 -8.01 7.92 1.05
N ALA A 142 -8.63 8.53 2.05
CA ALA A 142 -8.18 8.39 3.44
C ALA A 142 -8.21 6.93 3.86
N SER A 143 -7.18 6.51 4.59
CA SER A 143 -7.07 5.14 5.10
C SER A 143 -8.15 4.87 6.13
N CYS A 144 -8.78 3.69 6.01
CA CYS A 144 -9.91 3.29 6.85
C CYS A 144 -9.52 3.01 8.31
N GLU A 145 -10.49 2.70 9.14
CA GLU A 145 -10.29 2.47 10.58
C GLU A 145 -9.30 1.34 10.84
N ASN A 146 -9.37 0.25 10.07
CA ASN A 146 -8.41 -0.86 10.20
C ASN A 146 -6.97 -0.40 9.96
N CYS A 147 -6.75 0.40 8.91
CA CYS A 147 -5.41 0.90 8.59
C CYS A 147 -4.95 1.99 9.54
N LYS A 148 -5.86 2.83 10.01
CA LYS A 148 -5.55 3.82 11.04
C LYS A 148 -5.04 3.16 12.31
N TYR A 149 -5.75 2.12 12.78
CA TYR A 149 -5.34 1.33 13.94
C TYR A 149 -3.94 0.72 13.74
N THR A 150 -3.71 0.18 12.54
CA THR A 150 -2.49 -0.58 12.24
C THR A 150 -1.27 0.31 12.00
N PHE A 151 -1.43 1.40 11.27
CA PHE A 151 -0.29 2.15 10.74
C PHE A 151 -0.08 3.53 11.34
N LYS A 152 -1.11 4.19 11.86
CA LYS A 152 -0.94 5.55 12.41
C LYS A 152 -0.01 5.51 13.61
N GLY A 153 1.04 6.33 13.55
CA GLY A 153 2.09 6.35 14.57
C GLY A 153 3.21 5.32 14.33
N ARG A 154 3.06 4.44 13.34
CA ARG A 154 4.10 3.45 13.01
C ARG A 154 4.81 3.74 11.69
N VAL A 155 4.07 4.25 10.70
CA VAL A 155 4.67 4.65 9.41
C VAL A 155 5.14 6.10 9.50
N LYS A 156 6.02 6.48 8.57
CA LYS A 156 6.57 7.84 8.56
C LYS A 156 5.54 8.87 8.13
N GLU A 157 4.79 8.58 7.08
CA GLU A 157 3.83 9.55 6.51
C GLU A 157 2.69 8.82 5.81
N ASN A 158 1.51 9.43 5.84
CA ASN A 158 0.37 9.01 5.01
C ASN A 158 -0.22 10.26 4.36
N TYR A 159 0.05 10.46 3.09
CA TYR A 159 -0.35 11.65 2.34
C TYR A 159 -1.86 11.69 2.05
N SER A 160 -2.51 10.56 2.07
CA SER A 160 -3.96 10.46 1.82
C SER A 160 -4.80 10.71 3.07
N GLY A 161 -4.15 10.78 4.22
CA GLY A 161 -4.82 11.00 5.49
C GLY A 161 -5.48 9.75 6.06
N TRP A 162 -6.07 9.95 7.22
CA TRP A 162 -6.76 8.90 7.98
C TRP A 162 -8.21 9.30 8.12
N VAL A 163 -9.11 8.31 8.15
CA VAL A 163 -10.52 8.61 8.41
C VAL A 163 -10.67 9.22 9.81
N ASP A 164 -11.62 10.14 9.94
CA ASP A 164 -11.98 10.73 11.22
C ASP A 164 -12.80 9.72 12.03
N ASN A 165 -12.62 9.77 13.32
CA ASN A 165 -13.44 8.96 14.25
C ASN A 165 -14.66 9.75 14.66
#